data_bc1f5f32f2ffce093d01a0c5b258406e
#
_entry.id   bc1f5f32f2ffce093d01a0c5b258406e
#
_cell.length_a   1.000
_cell.length_b   1.000
_cell.length_c   1.000
_cell.angle_alpha   90.00
_cell.angle_beta   90.00
_cell.angle_gamma   90.00
#
_symmetry.space_group_name_H-M   'P 1'
#
loop_
_entity.id
_entity.type
_entity.pdbx_description
1 polymer ?
#
loop_
_entity_poly.entity_id
_entity_poly.type
_entity_poly.pdbx_seq_one_letter_code
_entity_poly.pdbx_strand_id
1 'polypeptide(L)'
;GTVTRLGTLLGMDAIALRDLSDKLEKAHGFQPLGVASGIPPEIYDKVLVRLPEMPGVVAAQGFTRWYPTGPSVGHLLGYVGPASAEDYKKERNPLLVTPGFKIGKDGFEKQFEARLRGQPGAKRVEVTATGKIVRDLEMRDDVPGQPMKLAINGPLQDYAARRIGLESGAVVVMDCDSGDLLAMASMPSYDPNSFSDGIGRIEWKMLSDDDHVPLRNKVLR
;
A
#
# COMPACT_ATOMS: atom_id res chain seq x y z
N GLY A 1 4.11 -28.96 6.93
CA GLY A 1 2.94 -28.31 7.57
C GLY A 1 2.35 -27.24 6.68
N THR A 2 1.29 -26.58 7.15
CA THR A 2 0.58 -25.50 6.45
C THR A 2 1.50 -24.37 5.98
N VAL A 3 2.39 -23.91 6.86
CA VAL A 3 3.36 -22.83 6.57
C VAL A 3 4.28 -23.19 5.39
N THR A 4 4.79 -24.39 5.36
CA THR A 4 5.67 -24.85 4.28
C THR A 4 4.93 -24.92 2.93
N ARG A 5 3.69 -25.42 2.94
CA ARG A 5 2.86 -25.49 1.72
C ARG A 5 2.54 -24.10 1.18
N LEU A 6 2.11 -23.21 2.07
CA LEU A 6 1.82 -21.81 1.71
C LEU A 6 3.06 -21.11 1.16
N GLY A 7 4.20 -21.26 1.83
CA GLY A 7 5.46 -20.66 1.38
C GLY A 7 5.91 -21.17 0.02
N THR A 8 5.75 -22.47 -0.27
CA THR A 8 6.04 -23.02 -1.59
C THR A 8 5.14 -22.40 -2.67
N LEU A 9 3.84 -22.22 -2.39
CA LEU A 9 2.90 -21.59 -3.33
C LEU A 9 3.23 -20.14 -3.60
N LEU A 10 3.71 -19.42 -2.57
CA LEU A 10 4.11 -18.02 -2.64
C LEU A 10 5.54 -17.80 -3.14
N GLY A 11 6.30 -18.88 -3.42
CA GLY A 11 7.68 -18.78 -3.85
C GLY A 11 8.64 -18.23 -2.78
N MET A 12 8.32 -18.44 -1.50
CA MET A 12 9.15 -17.98 -0.39
C MET A 12 10.43 -18.80 -0.28
N ASP A 13 11.54 -18.14 -0.03
CA ASP A 13 12.82 -18.79 0.27
C ASP A 13 12.87 -19.32 1.73
N ALA A 14 13.94 -20.04 2.06
CA ALA A 14 14.10 -20.65 3.37
C ALA A 14 14.21 -19.62 4.51
N ILE A 15 14.69 -18.41 4.23
CA ILE A 15 14.84 -17.34 5.21
C ILE A 15 13.46 -16.75 5.51
N ALA A 16 12.70 -16.41 4.47
CA ALA A 16 11.34 -15.91 4.61
C ALA A 16 10.41 -16.89 5.33
N LEU A 17 10.58 -18.20 5.07
CA LEU A 17 9.83 -19.26 5.76
C LEU A 17 10.16 -19.34 7.26
N ARG A 18 11.41 -19.18 7.63
CA ARG A 18 11.83 -19.13 9.04
C ARG A 18 11.25 -17.90 9.73
N ASP A 19 11.42 -16.74 9.13
CA ASP A 19 10.88 -15.48 9.66
C ASP A 19 9.36 -15.55 9.85
N LEU A 20 8.64 -16.19 8.92
CA LEU A 20 7.21 -16.42 9.03
C LEU A 20 6.87 -17.36 10.20
N SER A 21 7.62 -18.46 10.35
CA SER A 21 7.42 -19.39 11.45
C SER A 21 7.67 -18.75 12.80
N ASP A 22 8.74 -17.97 12.95
CA ASP A 22 9.08 -17.23 14.16
C ASP A 22 8.02 -16.17 14.51
N LYS A 23 7.47 -15.50 13.50
CA LYS A 23 6.36 -14.54 13.69
C LYS A 23 5.08 -15.23 14.15
N LEU A 24 4.78 -16.41 13.60
CA LEU A 24 3.60 -17.19 13.99
C LEU A 24 3.72 -17.74 15.41
N GLU A 25 4.92 -18.17 15.82
CA GLU A 25 5.17 -18.63 17.21
C GLU A 25 5.03 -17.49 18.22
N LYS A 26 5.40 -16.27 17.84
CA LYS A 26 5.28 -15.08 18.69
C LYS A 26 3.90 -14.42 18.63
N ALA A 27 3.08 -14.79 17.65
CA ALA A 27 1.73 -14.25 17.52
C ALA A 27 0.83 -14.76 18.65
N HIS A 28 0.14 -13.82 19.33
CA HIS A 28 -0.74 -14.15 20.44
C HIS A 28 -2.18 -14.36 19.94
N GLY A 29 -2.71 -15.56 20.15
CA GLY A 29 -4.13 -15.86 20.07
C GLY A 29 -4.76 -15.79 18.67
N PHE A 30 -5.88 -15.11 18.56
CA PHE A 30 -6.76 -15.09 17.38
C PHE A 30 -6.42 -14.00 16.36
N GLN A 31 -5.32 -13.29 16.51
CA GLN A 31 -4.97 -12.21 15.56
C GLN A 31 -4.44 -12.79 14.27
N PRO A 32 -5.06 -12.46 13.12
CA PRO A 32 -4.54 -12.89 11.83
C PRO A 32 -3.21 -12.21 11.54
N LEU A 33 -2.23 -12.99 11.09
CA LEU A 33 -0.95 -12.49 10.63
C LEU A 33 -0.97 -12.36 9.11
N GLY A 34 -0.69 -11.17 8.61
CA GLY A 34 -0.50 -10.95 7.16
C GLY A 34 0.76 -11.66 6.67
N VAL A 35 0.60 -12.62 5.75
CA VAL A 35 1.70 -13.41 5.21
C VAL A 35 2.23 -12.82 3.91
N ALA A 36 1.33 -12.42 3.02
CA ALA A 36 1.66 -11.79 1.74
C ALA A 36 0.53 -10.87 1.30
N SER A 37 0.85 -9.84 0.54
CA SER A 37 -0.08 -8.93 -0.10
C SER A 37 0.36 -8.66 -1.54
N GLY A 38 -0.56 -8.17 -2.39
CA GLY A 38 -0.25 -7.89 -3.79
C GLY A 38 0.07 -9.15 -4.61
N ILE A 39 -0.51 -10.29 -4.25
CA ILE A 39 -0.24 -11.58 -4.89
C ILE A 39 -0.83 -11.59 -6.31
N PRO A 40 -0.08 -12.02 -7.35
CA PRO A 40 -0.61 -12.19 -8.69
C PRO A 40 -1.85 -13.10 -8.72
N PRO A 41 -2.84 -12.82 -9.59
CA PRO A 41 -4.08 -13.60 -9.67
C PRO A 41 -3.84 -15.11 -9.83
N GLU A 42 -2.85 -15.52 -10.62
CA GLU A 42 -2.56 -16.93 -10.86
C GLU A 42 -2.06 -17.65 -9.59
N ILE A 43 -1.35 -16.95 -8.71
CA ILE A 43 -0.90 -17.49 -7.42
C ILE A 43 -2.06 -17.49 -6.42
N TYR A 44 -2.86 -16.42 -6.42
CA TYR A 44 -4.05 -16.32 -5.58
C TYR A 44 -5.02 -17.48 -5.84
N ASP A 45 -5.31 -17.78 -7.10
CA ASP A 45 -6.18 -18.88 -7.49
C ASP A 45 -5.62 -20.25 -7.05
N LYS A 46 -4.31 -20.45 -7.17
CA LYS A 46 -3.64 -21.67 -6.66
C LYS A 46 -3.77 -21.81 -5.14
N VAL A 47 -3.72 -20.71 -4.41
CA VAL A 47 -3.91 -20.72 -2.96
C VAL A 47 -5.39 -21.02 -2.64
N LEU A 48 -6.35 -20.39 -3.32
CA LEU A 48 -7.80 -20.61 -3.11
C LEU A 48 -8.19 -22.09 -3.26
N VAL A 49 -7.73 -22.72 -4.35
CA VAL A 49 -8.04 -24.15 -4.61
C VAL A 49 -7.50 -25.06 -3.50
N ARG A 50 -6.39 -24.68 -2.86
CA ARG A 50 -5.75 -25.49 -1.82
C ARG A 50 -6.04 -25.05 -0.39
N LEU A 51 -6.90 -24.05 -0.19
CA LEU A 51 -7.31 -23.62 1.17
C LEU A 51 -7.83 -24.76 2.05
N PRO A 52 -8.61 -25.74 1.55
CA PRO A 52 -9.06 -26.87 2.37
C PRO A 52 -7.91 -27.70 2.96
N GLU A 53 -6.75 -27.71 2.30
CA GLU A 53 -5.55 -28.43 2.75
C GLU A 53 -4.67 -27.62 3.71
N MET A 54 -5.00 -26.34 3.92
CA MET A 54 -4.22 -25.39 4.68
C MET A 54 -5.05 -24.76 5.81
N PRO A 55 -5.41 -25.51 6.85
CA PRO A 55 -6.19 -24.98 7.95
C PRO A 55 -5.48 -23.77 8.61
N GLY A 56 -6.27 -22.74 8.94
CA GLY A 56 -5.77 -21.50 9.51
C GLY A 56 -5.30 -20.46 8.49
N VAL A 57 -5.32 -20.77 7.20
CA VAL A 57 -5.04 -19.79 6.12
C VAL A 57 -6.36 -19.18 5.65
N VAL A 58 -6.35 -17.87 5.48
CA VAL A 58 -7.44 -17.11 4.88
C VAL A 58 -6.90 -16.34 3.69
N ALA A 59 -7.52 -16.50 2.53
CA ALA A 59 -7.24 -15.69 1.35
C ALA A 59 -8.35 -14.65 1.22
N ALA A 60 -7.97 -13.38 1.18
CA ALA A 60 -8.90 -12.27 1.04
C ALA A 60 -8.55 -11.44 -0.19
N GLN A 61 -9.57 -11.01 -0.92
CA GLN A 61 -9.41 -9.97 -1.93
C GLN A 61 -9.46 -8.61 -1.25
N GLY A 62 -8.60 -7.72 -1.68
CA GLY A 62 -8.51 -6.35 -1.19
C GLY A 62 -8.26 -5.38 -2.33
N PHE A 63 -8.32 -4.11 -2.01
CA PHE A 63 -7.97 -3.04 -2.94
C PHE A 63 -6.56 -2.55 -2.61
N THR A 64 -5.77 -2.31 -3.65
CA THR A 64 -4.47 -1.61 -3.53
C THR A 64 -4.50 -0.34 -4.36
N ARG A 65 -3.68 0.64 -3.99
CA ARG A 65 -3.46 1.81 -4.84
C ARG A 65 -2.61 1.41 -6.03
N TRP A 66 -2.99 1.92 -7.18
CA TRP A 66 -2.24 1.80 -8.42
C TRP A 66 -1.98 3.17 -9.00
N TYR A 67 -0.73 3.47 -9.31
CA TYR A 67 -0.26 4.74 -9.87
C TYR A 67 0.22 4.50 -11.31
N PRO A 68 -0.66 4.69 -12.32
CA PRO A 68 -0.38 4.29 -13.71
C PRO A 68 0.86 4.95 -14.31
N THR A 69 1.16 6.18 -13.89
CA THR A 69 2.30 6.97 -14.42
C THR A 69 3.56 6.83 -13.56
N GLY A 70 3.51 6.00 -12.52
CA GLY A 70 4.67 5.63 -11.71
C GLY A 70 5.50 6.83 -11.24
N PRO A 71 6.81 6.87 -11.55
CA PRO A 71 7.72 7.90 -11.06
C PRO A 71 7.34 9.34 -11.41
N SER A 72 6.61 9.57 -12.53
CA SER A 72 6.25 10.93 -12.94
C SER A 72 5.33 11.65 -11.94
N VAL A 73 4.62 10.91 -11.11
CA VAL A 73 3.70 11.45 -10.08
C VAL A 73 4.14 11.13 -8.66
N GLY A 74 5.27 10.47 -8.46
CA GLY A 74 5.71 10.01 -7.13
C GLY A 74 5.69 11.09 -6.08
N HIS A 75 6.36 12.21 -6.30
CA HIS A 75 6.41 13.35 -5.37
C HIS A 75 5.10 14.15 -5.27
N LEU A 76 4.26 14.10 -6.30
CA LEU A 76 2.99 14.80 -6.30
C LEU A 76 1.94 14.01 -5.51
N LEU A 77 1.72 12.77 -5.89
CA LEU A 77 0.70 11.92 -5.27
C LEU A 77 1.18 11.32 -3.96
N GLY A 78 2.48 11.05 -3.85
CA GLY A 78 3.01 10.27 -2.73
C GLY A 78 2.61 8.80 -2.86
N TYR A 79 2.54 8.10 -1.74
CA TYR A 79 2.21 6.68 -1.68
C TYR A 79 1.44 6.32 -0.41
N VAL A 80 0.79 5.17 -0.44
CA VAL A 80 0.18 4.56 0.75
C VAL A 80 1.10 3.48 1.31
N GLY A 81 1.04 3.25 2.60
CA GLY A 81 1.83 2.22 3.26
C GLY A 81 1.26 1.84 4.62
N PRO A 82 1.78 0.81 5.28
CA PRO A 82 1.31 0.39 6.59
C PRO A 82 1.49 1.52 7.62
N ALA A 83 0.55 1.60 8.56
CA ALA A 83 0.64 2.56 9.65
C ALA A 83 1.82 2.25 10.56
N SER A 84 2.52 3.29 11.00
CA SER A 84 3.59 3.17 12.00
C SER A 84 3.03 3.20 13.42
N ALA A 85 3.85 2.83 14.40
CA ALA A 85 3.49 2.96 15.81
C ALA A 85 3.20 4.42 16.21
N GLU A 86 3.84 5.38 15.53
CA GLU A 86 3.59 6.81 15.77
C GLU A 86 2.25 7.26 15.22
N ASP A 87 1.85 6.75 14.03
CA ASP A 87 0.53 7.02 13.44
C ASP A 87 -0.56 6.52 14.39
N TYR A 88 -0.38 5.30 14.94
CA TYR A 88 -1.32 4.75 15.92
C TYR A 88 -1.39 5.55 17.22
N LYS A 89 -0.25 6.04 17.73
CA LYS A 89 -0.23 6.88 18.94
C LYS A 89 -1.01 8.19 18.76
N LYS A 90 -0.97 8.76 17.56
CA LYS A 90 -1.67 10.00 17.23
C LYS A 90 -3.18 9.80 17.09
N GLU A 91 -3.58 8.79 16.32
CA GLU A 91 -4.98 8.61 15.93
C GLU A 91 -5.74 7.63 16.83
N ARG A 92 -5.04 6.69 17.46
CA ARG A 92 -5.58 5.60 18.31
C ARG A 92 -6.72 4.82 17.65
N ASN A 93 -6.69 4.73 16.34
CA ASN A 93 -7.69 4.03 15.56
C ASN A 93 -7.30 2.55 15.42
N PRO A 94 -8.13 1.59 15.88
CA PRO A 94 -7.84 0.16 15.78
C PRO A 94 -7.60 -0.33 14.35
N LEU A 95 -8.13 0.36 13.34
CA LEU A 95 -7.91 0.02 11.94
C LEU A 95 -6.45 0.09 11.53
N LEU A 96 -5.67 1.00 12.13
CA LEU A 96 -4.26 1.19 11.81
C LEU A 96 -3.39 -0.03 12.15
N VAL A 97 -3.86 -0.90 13.02
CA VAL A 97 -3.18 -2.16 13.37
C VAL A 97 -3.77 -3.38 12.64
N THR A 98 -4.77 -3.16 11.79
CA THR A 98 -5.37 -4.24 10.99
C THR A 98 -4.41 -4.65 9.87
N PRO A 99 -4.09 -5.93 9.72
CA PRO A 99 -3.23 -6.41 8.65
C PRO A 99 -3.75 -5.99 7.27
N GLY A 100 -2.86 -5.48 6.43
CA GLY A 100 -3.20 -5.01 5.08
C GLY A 100 -3.80 -3.61 5.01
N PHE A 101 -4.10 -2.97 6.15
CA PHE A 101 -4.57 -1.59 6.16
C PHE A 101 -3.42 -0.62 5.89
N LYS A 102 -3.62 0.26 4.91
CA LYS A 102 -2.63 1.24 4.46
C LYS A 102 -3.17 2.66 4.63
N ILE A 103 -2.27 3.58 4.91
CA ILE A 103 -2.55 5.03 5.02
C ILE A 103 -1.63 5.81 4.09
N GLY A 104 -2.00 7.03 3.75
CA GLY A 104 -1.15 7.95 2.99
C GLY A 104 0.09 8.33 3.77
N LYS A 105 1.26 8.15 3.17
CA LYS A 105 2.57 8.41 3.79
C LYS A 105 3.21 9.70 3.33
N ASP A 106 2.95 10.10 2.11
CA ASP A 106 3.52 11.31 1.52
C ASP A 106 2.57 11.93 0.49
N GLY A 107 2.88 13.14 0.01
CA GLY A 107 2.16 13.82 -1.04
C GLY A 107 0.66 14.01 -0.79
N PHE A 108 -0.12 13.95 -1.86
CA PHE A 108 -1.58 14.07 -1.79
C PHE A 108 -2.24 12.94 -1.00
N GLU A 109 -1.72 11.71 -1.08
CA GLU A 109 -2.25 10.58 -0.30
C GLU A 109 -2.24 10.89 1.21
N LYS A 110 -1.17 11.50 1.71
CA LYS A 110 -1.07 11.91 3.12
C LYS A 110 -1.93 13.12 3.44
N GLN A 111 -1.89 14.14 2.59
CA GLN A 111 -2.58 15.41 2.82
C GLN A 111 -4.09 15.25 2.84
N PHE A 112 -4.61 14.36 1.99
CA PHE A 112 -6.05 14.12 1.85
C PHE A 112 -6.48 12.74 2.36
N GLU A 113 -5.68 12.13 3.22
CA GLU A 113 -5.90 10.80 3.79
C GLU A 113 -7.33 10.63 4.33
N ALA A 114 -7.80 11.55 5.16
CA ALA A 114 -9.14 11.48 5.77
C ALA A 114 -10.29 11.46 4.74
N ARG A 115 -10.08 12.11 3.60
CA ARG A 115 -11.06 12.15 2.50
C ARG A 115 -10.99 10.91 1.62
N LEU A 116 -9.77 10.41 1.36
CA LEU A 116 -9.51 9.30 0.45
C LEU A 116 -9.74 7.94 1.10
N ARG A 117 -9.59 7.84 2.43
CA ARG A 117 -9.66 6.57 3.18
C ARG A 117 -11.03 5.91 3.14
N GLY A 118 -12.12 6.71 3.18
CA GLY A 118 -13.48 6.19 3.39
C GLY A 118 -13.71 5.69 4.81
N GLN A 119 -14.76 4.91 4.98
CA GLN A 119 -15.11 4.29 6.26
C GLN A 119 -15.25 2.78 6.07
N PRO A 120 -14.55 1.97 6.86
CA PRO A 120 -14.65 0.52 6.74
C PRO A 120 -16.01 0.03 7.19
N GLY A 121 -16.48 -1.02 6.53
CA GLY A 121 -17.60 -1.80 6.99
C GLY A 121 -17.29 -2.51 8.31
N ALA A 122 -18.31 -3.01 8.97
CA ALA A 122 -18.17 -3.80 10.17
C ALA A 122 -19.14 -4.96 10.13
N LYS A 123 -18.68 -6.15 10.50
CA LYS A 123 -19.51 -7.34 10.62
C LYS A 123 -19.45 -7.87 12.04
N ARG A 124 -20.60 -7.93 12.69
CA ARG A 124 -20.73 -8.53 14.01
C ARG A 124 -21.20 -9.97 13.83
N VAL A 125 -20.45 -10.88 14.41
CA VAL A 125 -20.74 -12.31 14.30
C VAL A 125 -20.83 -12.94 15.69
N GLU A 126 -21.69 -13.94 15.82
CA GLU A 126 -21.71 -14.81 17.01
C GLU A 126 -20.73 -15.96 16.77
N VAL A 127 -19.88 -16.22 17.75
CA VAL A 127 -18.89 -17.29 17.66
C VAL A 127 -19.06 -18.27 18.84
N THR A 128 -18.73 -19.55 18.61
CA THR A 128 -18.60 -20.54 19.67
C THR A 128 -17.43 -20.23 20.57
N ALA A 129 -17.32 -20.90 21.74
CA ALA A 129 -16.16 -20.82 22.62
C ALA A 129 -14.84 -21.24 21.93
N THR A 130 -14.92 -21.97 20.82
CA THR A 130 -13.77 -22.39 20.00
C THR A 130 -13.49 -21.45 18.82
N GLY A 131 -14.19 -20.28 18.73
CA GLY A 131 -13.98 -19.28 17.68
C GLY A 131 -14.65 -19.58 16.33
N LYS A 132 -15.50 -20.62 16.24
CA LYS A 132 -16.23 -20.92 15.00
C LYS A 132 -17.44 -19.99 14.88
N ILE A 133 -17.62 -19.33 13.72
CA ILE A 133 -18.77 -18.47 13.43
C ILE A 133 -20.05 -19.33 13.40
N VAL A 134 -21.03 -18.92 14.20
CA VAL A 134 -22.36 -19.54 14.30
C VAL A 134 -23.33 -18.84 13.37
N ARG A 135 -23.40 -17.51 13.45
CA ARG A 135 -24.26 -16.68 12.62
C ARG A 135 -23.78 -15.25 12.55
N ASP A 136 -24.22 -14.56 11.51
CA ASP A 136 -24.07 -13.12 11.36
C ASP A 136 -25.16 -12.41 12.15
N LEU A 137 -24.79 -11.42 12.97
CA LEU A 137 -25.72 -10.65 13.80
C LEU A 137 -26.06 -9.31 13.14
N GLU A 138 -25.03 -8.59 12.70
CA GLU A 138 -25.17 -7.24 12.16
C GLU A 138 -24.09 -7.01 11.12
N MET A 139 -24.44 -6.33 10.04
CA MET A 139 -23.52 -5.91 8.99
C MET A 139 -23.72 -4.43 8.71
N ARG A 140 -22.63 -3.68 8.72
CA ARG A 140 -22.57 -2.30 8.24
C ARG A 140 -21.68 -2.29 7.01
N ASP A 141 -22.20 -1.81 5.91
CA ASP A 141 -21.45 -1.68 4.66
C ASP A 141 -20.30 -0.68 4.80
N ASP A 142 -19.27 -0.86 4.00
CA ASP A 142 -18.20 0.12 3.85
C ASP A 142 -18.69 1.33 3.05
N VAL A 143 -18.08 2.50 3.36
CA VAL A 143 -18.30 3.73 2.61
C VAL A 143 -16.99 4.06 1.90
N PRO A 144 -16.96 4.02 0.56
CA PRO A 144 -15.74 4.33 -0.18
C PRO A 144 -15.31 5.78 0.05
N GLY A 145 -14.02 6.03 -0.05
CA GLY A 145 -13.45 7.36 0.00
C GLY A 145 -13.96 8.23 -1.14
N GLN A 146 -13.90 9.54 -0.95
CA GLN A 146 -14.35 10.49 -1.96
C GLN A 146 -13.28 10.64 -3.05
N PRO A 147 -13.66 10.50 -4.34
CA PRO A 147 -12.74 10.75 -5.43
C PRO A 147 -12.32 12.22 -5.47
N MET A 148 -11.07 12.45 -5.85
CA MET A 148 -10.53 13.79 -6.06
C MET A 148 -10.07 13.97 -7.50
N LYS A 149 -10.51 15.06 -8.12
CA LYS A 149 -10.02 15.49 -9.43
C LYS A 149 -9.01 16.61 -9.22
N LEU A 150 -7.82 16.44 -9.76
CA LEU A 150 -6.76 17.44 -9.77
C LEU A 150 -6.80 18.23 -11.07
N ALA A 151 -6.29 19.46 -11.06
CA ALA A 151 -6.08 20.27 -12.26
C ALA A 151 -4.92 19.74 -13.11
N ILE A 152 -4.11 18.84 -12.58
CA ILE A 152 -2.95 18.24 -13.28
C ILE A 152 -3.38 17.57 -14.60
N ASN A 153 -2.71 17.96 -15.66
CA ASN A 153 -2.81 17.32 -16.97
C ASN A 153 -1.82 16.14 -17.00
N GLY A 154 -2.33 14.93 -16.92
CA GLY A 154 -1.52 13.70 -16.84
C GLY A 154 -0.49 13.56 -17.95
N PRO A 155 -0.87 13.69 -19.24
CA PRO A 155 0.07 13.69 -20.36
C PRO A 155 1.17 14.75 -20.25
N LEU A 156 0.84 15.96 -19.83
CA LEU A 156 1.83 17.05 -19.65
C LEU A 156 2.77 16.75 -18.48
N GLN A 157 2.24 16.23 -17.38
CA GLN A 157 3.02 15.78 -16.21
C GLN A 157 4.05 14.73 -16.62
N ASP A 158 3.61 13.70 -17.33
CA ASP A 158 4.47 12.61 -17.80
C ASP A 158 5.50 13.10 -18.85
N TYR A 159 5.11 13.99 -19.73
CA TYR A 159 6.03 14.64 -20.67
C TYR A 159 7.11 15.44 -19.93
N ALA A 160 6.73 16.28 -18.97
CA ALA A 160 7.67 17.08 -18.18
C ALA A 160 8.67 16.18 -17.42
N ALA A 161 8.19 15.13 -16.76
CA ALA A 161 9.03 14.17 -16.06
C ALA A 161 10.04 13.49 -17.01
N ARG A 162 9.60 13.00 -18.16
CA ARG A 162 10.46 12.37 -19.17
C ARG A 162 11.49 13.33 -19.78
N ARG A 163 11.14 14.60 -19.90
CA ARG A 163 12.10 15.61 -20.45
C ARG A 163 13.23 15.92 -19.49
N ILE A 164 12.99 15.91 -18.20
CA ILE A 164 14.06 16.00 -17.18
C ILE A 164 14.84 14.67 -17.17
N GLY A 165 14.12 13.54 -17.25
CA GLY A 165 14.73 12.21 -17.28
C GLY A 165 15.48 11.89 -15.98
N LEU A 166 16.75 11.51 -16.12
CA LEU A 166 17.62 11.17 -14.99
C LEU A 166 18.37 12.39 -14.40
N GLU A 167 18.27 13.53 -15.04
CA GLU A 167 18.86 14.77 -14.54
C GLU A 167 18.13 15.26 -13.29
N SER A 168 18.84 15.99 -12.43
CA SER A 168 18.25 16.58 -11.22
C SER A 168 17.56 17.88 -11.56
N GLY A 169 16.23 17.92 -11.45
CA GLY A 169 15.48 19.12 -11.79
C GLY A 169 14.02 19.06 -11.41
N ALA A 170 13.36 20.20 -11.60
CA ALA A 170 11.93 20.36 -11.36
C ALA A 170 11.28 21.22 -12.44
N VAL A 171 10.03 20.89 -12.78
CA VAL A 171 9.19 21.66 -13.71
C VAL A 171 7.84 21.91 -13.06
N VAL A 172 7.40 23.15 -13.09
CA VAL A 172 6.05 23.56 -12.71
C VAL A 172 5.42 24.28 -13.89
N VAL A 173 4.22 23.84 -14.29
CA VAL A 173 3.40 24.51 -15.31
C VAL A 173 2.11 24.95 -14.67
N MET A 174 1.84 26.23 -14.80
CA MET A 174 0.65 26.86 -14.24
C MET A 174 -0.14 27.56 -15.34
N ASP A 175 -1.45 27.43 -15.28
CA ASP A 175 -2.35 28.24 -16.10
C ASP A 175 -2.35 29.67 -15.58
N CYS A 176 -2.10 30.64 -16.46
CA CYS A 176 -1.94 32.04 -16.07
C CYS A 176 -3.28 32.73 -15.74
N ASP A 177 -4.38 32.21 -16.25
CA ASP A 177 -5.70 32.79 -16.04
C ASP A 177 -6.38 32.25 -14.79
N SER A 178 -6.32 30.91 -14.58
CA SER A 178 -6.96 30.26 -13.45
C SER A 178 -6.04 30.06 -12.23
N GLY A 179 -4.73 30.04 -12.43
CA GLY A 179 -3.75 29.67 -11.41
C GLY A 179 -3.63 28.16 -11.17
N ASP A 180 -4.31 27.35 -11.97
CA ASP A 180 -4.26 25.90 -11.83
C ASP A 180 -2.87 25.34 -12.17
N LEU A 181 -2.38 24.42 -11.32
CA LEU A 181 -1.17 23.66 -11.61
C LEU A 181 -1.48 22.53 -12.59
N LEU A 182 -0.98 22.67 -13.81
CA LEU A 182 -1.16 21.71 -14.88
C LEU A 182 -0.10 20.60 -14.87
N ALA A 183 1.10 20.90 -14.40
CA ALA A 183 2.16 19.93 -14.14
C ALA A 183 3.04 20.36 -12.97
N MET A 184 3.53 19.38 -12.20
CA MET A 184 4.48 19.58 -11.12
C MET A 184 5.38 18.35 -11.03
N ALA A 185 6.47 18.35 -11.77
CA ALA A 185 7.41 17.24 -11.87
C ALA A 185 8.70 17.52 -11.10
N SER A 186 9.16 16.56 -10.33
CA SER A 186 10.45 16.55 -9.63
C SER A 186 11.18 15.27 -9.99
N MET A 187 12.37 15.40 -10.62
CA MET A 187 13.12 14.24 -11.15
C MET A 187 14.59 14.28 -10.69
N PRO A 188 15.27 13.13 -10.64
CA PRO A 188 14.66 11.81 -10.66
C PRO A 188 13.72 11.62 -9.48
N SER A 189 12.82 10.65 -9.59
CA SER A 189 11.77 10.35 -8.62
C SER A 189 11.75 8.85 -8.30
N TYR A 190 10.88 8.46 -7.43
CA TYR A 190 10.63 7.07 -7.06
C TYR A 190 9.27 6.59 -7.61
N ASP A 191 9.13 5.28 -7.81
CA ASP A 191 7.84 4.69 -8.16
C ASP A 191 6.99 4.50 -6.88
N PRO A 192 5.86 5.20 -6.73
CA PRO A 192 5.00 5.03 -5.57
C PRO A 192 4.39 3.62 -5.45
N ASN A 193 4.31 2.86 -6.56
CA ASN A 193 3.86 1.48 -6.51
C ASN A 193 4.81 0.59 -5.70
N SER A 194 6.13 0.74 -5.88
CA SER A 194 7.12 0.00 -5.09
C SER A 194 6.98 0.26 -3.58
N PHE A 195 6.66 1.49 -3.20
CA PHE A 195 6.49 1.85 -1.78
C PHE A 195 5.19 1.30 -1.20
N SER A 196 4.13 1.26 -1.99
CA SER A 196 2.80 0.82 -1.52
C SER A 196 2.76 -0.65 -1.11
N ASP A 197 3.56 -1.49 -1.75
CA ASP A 197 3.65 -2.93 -1.44
C ASP A 197 4.84 -3.30 -0.57
N GLY A 198 5.64 -2.30 -0.19
CA GLY A 198 6.87 -2.47 0.60
C GLY A 198 8.10 -2.54 -0.30
N ILE A 199 8.84 -1.45 -0.34
CA ILE A 199 10.05 -1.33 -1.16
C ILE A 199 11.11 -2.36 -0.76
N GLY A 200 11.72 -2.99 -1.77
CA GLY A 200 12.81 -3.93 -1.58
C GLY A 200 14.10 -3.25 -1.08
N ARG A 201 14.92 -3.97 -0.31
CA ARG A 201 16.18 -3.43 0.24
C ARG A 201 17.14 -2.94 -0.84
N ILE A 202 17.18 -3.61 -1.99
CA ILE A 202 18.06 -3.23 -3.11
C ILE A 202 17.59 -1.92 -3.72
N GLU A 203 16.30 -1.81 -4.05
CA GLU A 203 15.71 -0.60 -4.62
C GLU A 203 15.82 0.58 -3.65
N TRP A 204 15.51 0.37 -2.37
CA TRP A 204 15.71 1.40 -1.34
C TRP A 204 17.14 1.90 -1.30
N LYS A 205 18.12 1.00 -1.34
CA LYS A 205 19.52 1.37 -1.33
C LYS A 205 19.90 2.16 -2.58
N MET A 206 19.46 1.75 -3.76
CA MET A 206 19.68 2.49 -5.00
C MET A 206 19.15 3.93 -4.93
N LEU A 207 17.91 4.10 -4.41
CA LEU A 207 17.30 5.42 -4.28
C LEU A 207 17.96 6.28 -3.19
N SER A 208 18.48 5.65 -2.12
CA SER A 208 19.10 6.36 -0.99
C SER A 208 20.53 6.80 -1.28
N ASP A 209 21.25 6.02 -2.10
CA ASP A 209 22.68 6.24 -2.42
C ASP A 209 22.84 7.09 -3.70
N ASP A 210 21.76 7.43 -4.39
CA ASP A 210 21.79 8.20 -5.64
C ASP A 210 22.07 9.69 -5.37
N ASP A 211 23.14 10.20 -5.95
CA ASP A 211 23.58 11.60 -5.83
C ASP A 211 22.56 12.62 -6.34
N HIS A 212 21.64 12.22 -7.22
CA HIS A 212 20.54 13.05 -7.72
C HIS A 212 19.35 13.14 -6.75
N VAL A 213 19.44 12.47 -5.61
CA VAL A 213 18.47 12.53 -4.49
C VAL A 213 17.03 12.29 -4.93
N PRO A 214 16.68 11.13 -5.50
CA PRO A 214 15.34 10.84 -6.04
C PRO A 214 14.24 10.86 -4.98
N LEU A 215 14.58 10.68 -3.70
CA LEU A 215 13.62 10.74 -2.59
C LEU A 215 13.28 12.17 -2.16
N ARG A 216 13.97 13.18 -2.69
CA ARG A 216 13.73 14.60 -2.36
C ARG A 216 12.84 15.26 -3.38
N ASN A 217 11.76 15.91 -2.92
CA ASN A 217 10.92 16.76 -3.78
C ASN A 217 11.64 18.08 -4.06
N LYS A 218 12.07 18.27 -5.31
CA LYS A 218 12.84 19.44 -5.75
C LYS A 218 11.96 20.65 -6.13
N VAL A 219 10.62 20.47 -6.15
CA VAL A 219 9.67 21.58 -6.34
C VAL A 219 9.42 22.30 -5.03
N LEU A 220 9.33 21.58 -3.92
CA LEU A 220 8.90 22.12 -2.62
C LEU A 220 10.04 22.30 -1.60
N ARG A 221 11.24 21.74 -1.89
CA ARG A 221 12.37 21.75 -0.93
C ARG A 221 13.71 22.01 -1.60
#